data_88f288ad240aef452dc2f4955a83b4d9
#
_entry.id   88f288ad240aef452dc2f4955a83b4d9
#
_cell.length_a   1.000
_cell.length_b   1.000
_cell.length_c   1.000
_cell.angle_alpha   90.00
_cell.angle_beta   90.00
_cell.angle_gamma   90.00
#
_symmetry.space_group_name_H-M   'P 1'
#
loop_
_entity.id
_entity.type
_entity.pdbx_description
1 polymer ?
#
loop_
_entity_poly.entity_id
_entity_poly.type
_entity_poly.pdbx_seq_one_letter_code
_entity_poly.pdbx_strand_id
1 'polypeptide(L)'
;MKKIICFIIVLAITFLSGCKIPIEQIDDANDLEGLNANKEIEDTDDEFVVVKGAVHTEEPKDSKNEADDNEDYELEDPGEYIYVTVYYKDGDNLLVPLTRRIKKEEGIAKAALGCMVKNDENSDEIKDLGLYTVLPEDTSILGMNIKDGTAIIDFNSNILNYEDASAEKNIVAGIVYCLTEFNTIKDVKFLIDGREQESLKFGTDVSKVMSRENILINSDKVNLAEKVKKVDVYRYKYLDGENEYILPFSIEYIGVEEEKLPTEIVRMLATKPEEQKITTQIPDGTGLIDSRVDNSTLVLNFNKKIKSYGGSAREAGILNQILYTMKQIKGIDRVKILIEGKEDSLPEGTDLSKEIMLPLQINKKDIM
;
A
#
# COMPACT_ATOMS: atom_id res chain seq x y z
N MET A 1 56.40 -18.67 35.03
CA MET A 1 57.54 -17.76 34.69
C MET A 1 57.20 -17.05 33.36
N LYS A 2 57.41 -15.77 33.32
CA LYS A 2 57.30 -14.80 32.18
C LYS A 2 55.88 -14.27 31.95
N LYS A 3 55.57 -13.13 32.39
CA LYS A 3 55.95 -11.71 32.36
C LYS A 3 54.93 -10.94 31.57
N ILE A 4 54.18 -10.14 32.32
CA ILE A 4 53.23 -9.08 31.98
C ILE A 4 54.02 -7.95 31.31
N ILE A 5 53.52 -7.38 30.22
CA ILE A 5 53.83 -6.04 29.74
C ILE A 5 52.57 -5.24 29.57
N CYS A 6 52.37 -4.29 30.49
CA CYS A 6 51.42 -3.16 30.39
C CYS A 6 51.95 -2.13 29.41
N PHE A 7 51.10 -1.67 28.48
CA PHE A 7 51.35 -0.43 27.77
C PHE A 7 50.24 0.57 28.13
N ILE A 8 50.63 1.58 28.86
CA ILE A 8 49.83 2.77 29.15
C ILE A 8 50.07 3.76 28.02
N ILE A 9 49.04 4.17 27.31
CA ILE A 9 49.10 5.32 26.43
C ILE A 9 48.26 6.43 27.05
N VAL A 10 48.94 7.51 27.41
CA VAL A 10 48.39 8.77 27.87
C VAL A 10 47.87 9.53 26.64
N LEU A 11 46.61 9.92 26.63
CA LEU A 11 46.06 10.79 25.60
C LEU A 11 45.86 12.19 26.14
N ALA A 12 46.50 13.15 25.47
CA ALA A 12 46.42 14.57 25.76
C ALA A 12 45.11 15.16 25.28
N ILE A 13 44.48 15.93 26.15
CA ILE A 13 43.30 16.74 25.90
C ILE A 13 43.73 18.06 25.30
N THR A 14 43.28 18.39 24.07
CA THR A 14 43.33 19.75 23.56
C THR A 14 41.93 20.33 23.49
N PHE A 15 41.67 21.35 24.29
CA PHE A 15 40.55 22.27 24.19
C PHE A 15 40.68 23.13 22.94
N LEU A 16 39.63 23.22 22.14
CA LEU A 16 39.43 24.33 21.21
C LEU A 16 38.00 24.80 21.24
N SER A 17 37.83 25.93 21.78
CA SER A 17 36.97 27.09 21.54
C SER A 17 35.66 26.88 20.78
N GLY A 18 34.58 27.33 21.44
CA GLY A 18 33.23 27.44 20.92
C GLY A 18 33.09 28.45 19.78
N CYS A 19 32.19 28.10 18.87
CA CYS A 19 31.46 29.08 18.07
C CYS A 19 29.99 28.94 18.43
N LYS A 20 29.43 29.99 19.05
CA LYS A 20 28.00 30.22 19.17
C LYS A 20 27.47 30.67 17.82
N ILE A 21 26.51 29.90 17.26
CA ILE A 21 25.71 30.36 16.15
C ILE A 21 24.42 30.93 16.75
N PRO A 22 23.98 32.15 16.39
CA PRO A 22 22.77 32.74 16.93
C PRO A 22 21.56 32.04 16.34
N ILE A 23 20.58 31.74 17.21
CA ILE A 23 19.23 31.33 16.85
C ILE A 23 18.52 32.59 16.35
N GLU A 24 18.35 32.74 15.06
CA GLU A 24 17.33 33.63 14.50
C GLU A 24 15.99 32.90 14.53
N GLN A 25 15.06 33.47 15.29
CA GLN A 25 13.64 33.19 15.19
C GLN A 25 13.19 33.59 13.78
N ILE A 26 12.68 32.63 13.02
CA ILE A 26 11.90 32.91 11.81
C ILE A 26 10.44 32.69 12.20
N ASP A 27 9.77 33.78 12.58
CA ASP A 27 8.33 33.94 12.45
C ASP A 27 8.05 34.16 10.98
N ASP A 28 7.51 33.17 10.30
CA ASP A 28 6.69 33.38 9.11
C ASP A 28 5.85 32.11 8.84
N ALA A 29 4.64 32.17 9.38
CA ALA A 29 3.55 31.27 9.03
C ALA A 29 2.88 31.79 7.76
N ASN A 30 3.47 31.60 6.59
CA ASN A 30 2.81 31.84 5.30
C ASN A 30 3.65 31.33 4.11
N ASP A 31 3.85 30.02 4.00
CA ASP A 31 4.28 29.39 2.75
C ASP A 31 3.85 27.91 2.69
N LEU A 32 2.55 27.65 2.88
CA LEU A 32 1.91 26.36 2.63
C LEU A 32 0.81 26.44 1.57
N GLU A 33 0.91 27.38 0.65
CA GLU A 33 0.16 27.34 -0.62
C GLU A 33 1.05 26.68 -1.69
N GLY A 34 0.99 25.36 -1.80
CA GLY A 34 1.76 24.65 -2.83
C GLY A 34 1.61 23.13 -2.87
N LEU A 35 0.79 22.54 -2.02
CA LEU A 35 0.54 21.09 -2.07
C LEU A 35 -0.85 20.80 -2.65
N ASN A 36 -1.08 21.24 -3.89
CA ASN A 36 -2.17 20.71 -4.71
C ASN A 36 -1.79 19.30 -5.16
N ALA A 37 -2.42 18.29 -4.55
CA ALA A 37 -2.37 16.90 -4.98
C ALA A 37 -3.17 16.65 -6.28
N ASN A 38 -3.65 17.69 -6.92
CA ASN A 38 -4.27 17.67 -8.25
C ASN A 38 -3.36 18.46 -9.21
N LYS A 39 -2.41 17.78 -9.81
CA LYS A 39 -1.90 18.22 -11.08
C LYS A 39 -3.06 17.98 -12.07
N GLU A 40 -3.76 19.03 -12.45
CA GLU A 40 -4.64 19.01 -13.62
C GLU A 40 -3.81 18.44 -14.78
N ILE A 41 -4.20 17.28 -15.26
CA ILE A 41 -3.65 16.70 -16.49
C ILE A 41 -4.27 17.57 -17.58
N GLU A 42 -3.49 18.46 -18.16
CA GLU A 42 -3.84 19.09 -19.43
C GLU A 42 -4.16 17.96 -20.42
N ASP A 43 -5.33 18.09 -21.06
CA ASP A 43 -5.78 17.23 -22.15
C ASP A 43 -4.70 17.16 -23.25
N THR A 44 -3.87 16.15 -23.16
CA THR A 44 -3.13 15.66 -24.31
C THR A 44 -3.87 14.44 -24.82
N ASP A 45 -4.23 14.44 -26.09
CA ASP A 45 -4.97 13.39 -26.84
C ASP A 45 -4.23 12.05 -26.91
N ASP A 46 -3.66 11.58 -25.79
CA ASP A 46 -3.08 10.25 -25.66
C ASP A 46 -4.10 9.33 -24.95
N GLU A 47 -4.74 8.50 -25.76
CA GLU A 47 -5.74 7.51 -25.36
C GLU A 47 -5.11 6.39 -24.52
N PHE A 48 -5.21 6.47 -23.18
CA PHE A 48 -4.68 5.46 -22.24
C PHE A 48 -5.73 4.38 -21.92
N VAL A 49 -5.27 3.12 -21.78
CA VAL A 49 -6.11 2.04 -21.27
C VAL A 49 -6.19 2.13 -19.75
N VAL A 50 -7.36 2.45 -19.22
CA VAL A 50 -7.66 2.40 -17.78
C VAL A 50 -8.36 1.08 -17.49
N VAL A 51 -7.72 0.20 -16.74
CA VAL A 51 -8.36 -1.03 -16.25
C VAL A 51 -9.30 -0.65 -15.09
N LYS A 52 -10.60 -0.58 -15.38
CA LYS A 52 -11.62 -0.44 -14.33
C LYS A 52 -11.71 -1.74 -13.55
N GLY A 53 -11.62 -1.67 -12.23
CA GLY A 53 -11.91 -2.82 -11.37
C GLY A 53 -13.29 -3.38 -11.71
N ALA A 54 -13.42 -4.72 -11.77
CA ALA A 54 -14.65 -5.38 -12.11
C ALA A 54 -15.72 -5.09 -11.04
N VAL A 55 -16.55 -4.08 -11.30
CA VAL A 55 -17.82 -3.91 -10.60
C VAL A 55 -18.87 -4.63 -11.45
N HIS A 56 -19.44 -5.70 -10.93
CA HIS A 56 -20.65 -6.29 -11.48
C HIS A 56 -21.79 -5.27 -11.34
N THR A 57 -22.09 -4.53 -12.41
CA THR A 57 -23.34 -3.80 -12.54
C THR A 57 -24.21 -4.60 -13.53
N GLU A 58 -25.22 -5.29 -13.01
CA GLU A 58 -26.33 -5.75 -13.84
C GLU A 58 -27.05 -4.51 -14.38
N GLU A 59 -27.22 -4.43 -15.72
CA GLU A 59 -28.05 -3.42 -16.34
C GLU A 59 -29.52 -3.68 -15.97
N PRO A 60 -30.27 -2.68 -15.47
CA PRO A 60 -31.69 -2.85 -15.26
C PRO A 60 -32.43 -2.77 -16.61
N LYS A 61 -33.22 -3.79 -16.88
CA LYS A 61 -34.19 -3.79 -17.97
C LYS A 61 -35.22 -2.70 -17.75
N ASP A 62 -35.52 -1.99 -18.85
CA ASP A 62 -36.60 -1.01 -18.96
C ASP A 62 -37.91 -1.48 -18.31
N SER A 63 -38.39 -0.69 -17.36
CA SER A 63 -39.82 -0.57 -17.09
C SER A 63 -40.15 0.86 -16.71
N LYS A 64 -40.89 1.52 -17.61
CA LYS A 64 -41.56 2.80 -17.35
C LYS A 64 -42.51 2.62 -16.19
N ASN A 65 -42.43 3.46 -15.18
CA ASN A 65 -43.60 4.01 -14.49
C ASN A 65 -43.23 5.30 -13.76
N GLU A 66 -44.04 6.29 -14.02
CA GLU A 66 -44.08 7.61 -13.40
C GLU A 66 -44.44 7.49 -11.92
N ALA A 67 -43.71 8.15 -11.06
CA ALA A 67 -44.22 8.89 -9.89
C ALA A 67 -43.10 9.71 -9.25
N ASP A 68 -43.41 10.96 -9.23
CA ASP A 68 -42.88 12.08 -8.48
C ASP A 68 -42.48 11.74 -7.04
N ASP A 69 -41.20 11.89 -6.72
CA ASP A 69 -40.71 12.21 -5.38
C ASP A 69 -39.36 12.92 -5.54
N ASN A 70 -39.42 14.26 -5.42
CA ASN A 70 -38.25 15.12 -5.29
C ASN A 70 -37.57 14.80 -3.96
N GLU A 71 -36.67 13.82 -3.91
CA GLU A 71 -35.58 13.83 -2.98
C GLU A 71 -34.50 14.75 -3.58
N ASP A 72 -34.31 15.91 -2.95
CA ASP A 72 -33.17 16.80 -3.17
C ASP A 72 -31.88 16.00 -2.90
N TYR A 73 -31.35 15.35 -3.94
CA TYR A 73 -29.96 14.93 -3.94
C TYR A 73 -29.13 16.22 -4.03
N GLU A 74 -28.69 16.74 -2.89
CA GLU A 74 -27.61 17.70 -2.85
C GLU A 74 -26.44 17.07 -3.64
N LEU A 75 -26.17 17.62 -4.82
CA LEU A 75 -24.96 17.29 -5.59
C LEU A 75 -23.79 17.75 -4.73
N GLU A 76 -23.20 16.80 -3.97
CA GLU A 76 -22.03 17.07 -3.17
C GLU A 76 -20.95 17.68 -4.06
N ASP A 77 -20.36 18.80 -3.63
CA ASP A 77 -19.27 19.47 -4.33
C ASP A 77 -18.10 18.50 -4.49
N PRO A 78 -17.71 18.12 -5.73
CA PRO A 78 -16.60 17.19 -5.96
C PRO A 78 -15.25 17.65 -5.37
N GLY A 79 -15.16 18.93 -4.92
CA GLY A 79 -14.00 19.48 -4.23
C GLY A 79 -13.93 19.18 -2.73
N GLU A 80 -15.02 18.69 -2.11
CA GLU A 80 -15.11 18.47 -0.66
C GLU A 80 -14.53 17.12 -0.21
N TYR A 81 -14.35 16.16 -1.10
CA TYR A 81 -13.90 14.80 -0.78
C TYR A 81 -12.64 14.40 -1.54
N ILE A 82 -11.90 13.46 -0.95
CA ILE A 82 -10.71 12.85 -1.54
C ILE A 82 -10.72 11.33 -1.33
N TYR A 83 -10.16 10.59 -2.28
CA TYR A 83 -9.97 9.14 -2.13
C TYR A 83 -8.64 8.85 -1.43
N VAL A 84 -8.69 8.01 -0.39
CA VAL A 84 -7.53 7.51 0.34
C VAL A 84 -7.59 5.99 0.44
N THR A 85 -6.44 5.34 0.45
CA THR A 85 -6.36 3.90 0.71
C THR A 85 -6.04 3.69 2.18
N VAL A 86 -6.93 2.99 2.88
CA VAL A 86 -6.80 2.59 4.28
C VAL A 86 -6.72 1.08 4.39
N TYR A 87 -6.28 0.56 5.52
CA TYR A 87 -6.10 -0.88 5.72
C TYR A 87 -7.02 -1.38 6.83
N TYR A 88 -7.96 -2.23 6.47
CA TYR A 88 -8.83 -2.96 7.37
C TYR A 88 -8.34 -4.40 7.52
N LYS A 89 -8.97 -5.20 8.36
CA LYS A 89 -8.71 -6.65 8.43
C LYS A 89 -9.99 -7.42 8.13
N ASP A 90 -9.83 -8.62 7.58
CA ASP A 90 -10.94 -9.54 7.39
C ASP A 90 -11.13 -10.47 8.60
N GLY A 91 -12.09 -11.41 8.50
CA GLY A 91 -12.37 -12.38 9.54
C GLY A 91 -11.25 -13.40 9.79
N ASP A 92 -10.31 -13.56 8.87
CA ASP A 92 -9.13 -14.41 9.01
C ASP A 92 -7.89 -13.59 9.45
N ASN A 93 -8.08 -12.34 9.92
CA ASN A 93 -7.03 -11.41 10.35
C ASN A 93 -6.04 -10.97 9.25
N LEU A 94 -6.40 -11.06 7.98
CA LEU A 94 -5.58 -10.53 6.89
C LEU A 94 -5.89 -9.04 6.66
N LEU A 95 -4.87 -8.24 6.42
CA LEU A 95 -5.01 -6.83 6.07
C LEU A 95 -5.50 -6.68 4.63
N VAL A 96 -6.57 -5.93 4.47
CA VAL A 96 -7.25 -5.63 3.21
C VAL A 96 -7.11 -4.14 2.93
N PRO A 97 -6.35 -3.73 1.91
CA PRO A 97 -6.36 -2.34 1.45
C PRO A 97 -7.73 -2.01 0.85
N LEU A 98 -8.27 -0.86 1.21
CA LEU A 98 -9.54 -0.36 0.69
C LEU A 98 -9.42 1.12 0.35
N THR A 99 -9.65 1.48 -0.90
CA THR A 99 -9.77 2.89 -1.29
C THR A 99 -11.19 3.35 -1.00
N ARG A 100 -11.31 4.35 -0.12
CA ARG A 100 -12.57 4.95 0.28
C ARG A 100 -12.54 6.47 0.12
N ARG A 101 -13.70 7.08 0.13
CA ARG A 101 -13.89 8.52 0.12
C ARG A 101 -13.83 9.05 1.57
N ILE A 102 -13.10 10.12 1.79
CA ILE A 102 -13.12 10.84 3.06
C ILE A 102 -13.26 12.34 2.81
N LYS A 103 -13.72 13.07 3.81
CA LYS A 103 -13.80 14.52 3.73
C LYS A 103 -12.39 15.12 3.60
N LYS A 104 -12.25 16.10 2.70
CA LYS A 104 -10.98 16.80 2.52
C LYS A 104 -10.76 17.75 3.69
N GLU A 105 -9.71 17.51 4.47
CA GLU A 105 -9.35 18.31 5.63
C GLU A 105 -7.83 18.47 5.74
N GLU A 106 -7.38 19.38 6.57
CA GLU A 106 -5.97 19.48 6.92
C GLU A 106 -5.53 18.22 7.66
N GLY A 107 -4.40 17.63 7.25
CA GLY A 107 -3.92 16.39 7.86
C GLY A 107 -4.57 15.11 7.32
N ILE A 108 -4.81 15.01 6.01
CA ILE A 108 -5.41 13.83 5.34
C ILE A 108 -4.81 12.48 5.78
N ALA A 109 -3.50 12.41 6.02
CA ALA A 109 -2.86 11.18 6.49
C ALA A 109 -3.34 10.78 7.90
N LYS A 110 -3.60 11.78 8.77
CA LYS A 110 -4.19 11.56 10.08
C LYS A 110 -5.66 11.12 9.97
N ALA A 111 -6.43 11.74 9.08
CA ALA A 111 -7.82 11.36 8.80
C ALA A 111 -7.93 9.92 8.27
N ALA A 112 -7.04 9.52 7.36
CA ALA A 112 -6.97 8.15 6.85
C ALA A 112 -6.74 7.12 7.96
N LEU A 113 -5.83 7.39 8.90
CA LEU A 113 -5.64 6.53 10.07
C LEU A 113 -6.85 6.55 11.02
N GLY A 114 -7.54 7.67 11.13
CA GLY A 114 -8.78 7.80 11.91
C GLY A 114 -9.85 6.81 11.48
N CYS A 115 -9.97 6.54 10.17
CA CYS A 115 -10.89 5.53 9.63
C CYS A 115 -10.57 4.09 10.09
N MET A 116 -9.33 3.83 10.53
CA MET A 116 -8.88 2.51 10.97
C MET A 116 -9.12 2.28 12.47
N VAL A 117 -9.51 3.30 13.24
CA VAL A 117 -9.77 3.22 14.68
C VAL A 117 -11.12 2.59 14.93
N LYS A 118 -11.16 1.63 15.87
CA LYS A 118 -12.42 0.98 16.28
C LYS A 118 -13.31 1.97 17.00
N ASN A 119 -14.48 2.21 16.44
CA ASN A 119 -15.64 2.87 17.04
C ASN A 119 -16.90 2.39 16.30
N ASP A 120 -18.08 2.78 16.77
CA ASP A 120 -19.36 2.33 16.18
C ASP A 120 -19.51 2.80 14.74
N GLU A 121 -19.19 4.05 14.43
CA GLU A 121 -19.30 4.64 13.09
C GLU A 121 -18.41 3.91 12.08
N ASN A 122 -17.10 3.85 12.32
CA ASN A 122 -16.16 3.15 11.44
C ASN A 122 -16.52 1.65 11.27
N SER A 123 -16.99 1.02 12.34
CA SER A 123 -17.36 -0.41 12.32
C SER A 123 -18.63 -0.65 11.50
N ASP A 124 -19.62 0.22 11.61
CA ASP A 124 -20.88 0.12 10.87
C ASP A 124 -20.70 0.34 9.37
N GLU A 125 -19.81 1.24 8.97
CA GLU A 125 -19.52 1.52 7.56
C GLU A 125 -18.92 0.32 6.80
N ILE A 126 -18.16 -0.54 7.47
CA ILE A 126 -17.39 -1.62 6.82
C ILE A 126 -17.91 -3.04 7.12
N LYS A 127 -18.88 -3.18 8.04
CA LYS A 127 -19.40 -4.52 8.44
C LYS A 127 -19.98 -5.33 7.29
N ASP A 128 -20.75 -4.67 6.40
CA ASP A 128 -21.37 -5.31 5.24
C ASP A 128 -20.35 -5.68 4.15
N LEU A 129 -19.14 -5.15 4.26
CA LEU A 129 -17.99 -5.50 3.43
C LEU A 129 -17.22 -6.73 3.97
N GLY A 130 -17.60 -7.26 5.13
CA GLY A 130 -16.89 -8.34 5.82
C GLY A 130 -15.57 -7.92 6.42
N LEU A 131 -15.42 -6.61 6.71
CA LEU A 131 -14.18 -6.01 7.19
C LEU A 131 -14.32 -5.51 8.63
N TYR A 132 -13.16 -5.36 9.31
CA TYR A 132 -13.04 -4.91 10.69
C TYR A 132 -11.92 -3.88 10.80
N THR A 133 -12.08 -2.94 11.72
CA THR A 133 -11.06 -1.95 12.06
C THR A 133 -9.80 -2.61 12.62
N VAL A 134 -8.65 -1.94 12.45
CA VAL A 134 -7.34 -2.47 12.84
C VAL A 134 -6.82 -1.85 14.11
N LEU A 135 -7.06 -0.54 14.30
CA LEU A 135 -6.57 0.19 15.47
C LEU A 135 -7.53 0.03 16.66
N PRO A 136 -7.01 -0.17 17.87
CA PRO A 136 -7.83 -0.30 19.07
C PRO A 136 -8.75 0.89 19.30
N GLU A 137 -9.83 0.66 20.03
CA GLU A 137 -10.75 1.69 20.50
C GLU A 137 -10.02 2.76 21.32
N ASP A 138 -10.47 4.01 21.23
CA ASP A 138 -9.87 5.18 21.90
C ASP A 138 -8.42 5.49 21.49
N THR A 139 -7.90 4.84 20.45
CA THR A 139 -6.61 5.23 19.85
C THR A 139 -6.71 6.64 19.30
N SER A 140 -5.81 7.51 19.74
CA SER A 140 -5.72 8.90 19.26
C SER A 140 -4.32 9.24 18.79
N ILE A 141 -4.24 10.03 17.72
CA ILE A 141 -2.99 10.57 17.19
C ILE A 141 -2.74 11.91 17.89
N LEU A 142 -1.76 11.93 18.81
CA LEU A 142 -1.36 13.10 19.59
C LEU A 142 -0.58 14.10 18.75
N GLY A 143 0.19 13.60 17.78
CA GLY A 143 0.96 14.41 16.86
C GLY A 143 1.40 13.65 15.62
N MET A 144 1.58 14.36 14.51
CA MET A 144 2.19 13.82 13.28
C MET A 144 3.02 14.91 12.63
N ASN A 145 4.26 14.58 12.27
CA ASN A 145 5.16 15.46 11.53
C ASN A 145 5.81 14.66 10.39
N ILE A 146 5.86 15.26 9.20
CA ILE A 146 6.50 14.64 8.04
C ILE A 146 7.77 15.43 7.73
N LYS A 147 8.92 14.78 7.83
CA LYS A 147 10.22 15.37 7.53
C LYS A 147 11.05 14.43 6.67
N ASP A 148 11.55 14.93 5.55
CA ASP A 148 12.43 14.21 4.61
C ASP A 148 11.84 12.84 4.14
N GLY A 149 10.51 12.75 4.05
CA GLY A 149 9.79 11.54 3.68
C GLY A 149 9.49 10.59 4.86
N THR A 150 9.90 10.91 6.08
CA THR A 150 9.59 10.14 7.27
C THR A 150 8.43 10.77 8.04
N ALA A 151 7.34 10.04 8.22
CA ALA A 151 6.25 10.43 9.12
C ALA A 151 6.60 10.00 10.55
N ILE A 152 6.81 10.98 11.43
CA ILE A 152 6.94 10.74 12.88
C ILE A 152 5.54 10.90 13.46
N ILE A 153 4.99 9.80 13.97
CA ILE A 153 3.63 9.77 14.50
C ILE A 153 3.62 9.39 15.98
N ASP A 154 2.90 10.18 16.76
CA ASP A 154 2.74 9.99 18.20
C ASP A 154 1.31 9.56 18.52
N PHE A 155 1.17 8.37 19.09
CA PHE A 155 -0.11 7.82 19.53
C PHE A 155 -0.24 7.91 21.05
N ASN A 156 -1.49 7.97 21.55
CA ASN A 156 -1.73 7.71 22.96
C ASN A 156 -1.52 6.22 23.28
N SER A 157 -1.39 5.89 24.57
CA SER A 157 -1.17 4.51 25.04
C SER A 157 -2.30 3.53 24.70
N ASN A 158 -3.49 4.01 24.30
CA ASN A 158 -4.60 3.14 23.90
C ASN A 158 -4.26 2.32 22.63
N ILE A 159 -3.31 2.76 21.80
CA ILE A 159 -2.77 1.97 20.67
C ILE A 159 -2.25 0.59 21.11
N LEU A 160 -1.90 0.41 22.40
CA LEU A 160 -1.40 -0.83 22.98
C LEU A 160 -2.52 -1.76 23.52
N ASN A 161 -3.80 -1.41 23.37
CA ASN A 161 -4.94 -2.19 23.83
C ASN A 161 -5.29 -3.33 22.86
N TYR A 162 -4.35 -4.25 22.65
CA TYR A 162 -4.51 -5.48 21.88
C TYR A 162 -3.99 -6.67 22.69
N GLU A 163 -4.41 -7.90 22.30
CA GLU A 163 -4.23 -9.09 23.15
C GLU A 163 -3.19 -10.07 22.61
N ASP A 164 -2.84 -10.03 21.33
CA ASP A 164 -1.96 -11.00 20.70
C ASP A 164 -0.99 -10.41 19.67
N ALA A 165 -0.01 -11.22 19.28
CA ALA A 165 1.03 -10.84 18.32
C ALA A 165 0.49 -10.59 16.90
N SER A 166 -0.64 -11.21 16.52
CA SER A 166 -1.24 -11.00 15.21
C SER A 166 -1.86 -9.62 15.11
N ALA A 167 -2.58 -9.19 16.18
CA ALA A 167 -3.12 -7.85 16.27
C ALA A 167 -2.00 -6.79 16.26
N GLU A 168 -0.91 -7.01 17.03
CA GLU A 168 0.26 -6.12 17.02
C GLU A 168 0.85 -5.94 15.62
N LYS A 169 1.09 -7.04 14.91
CA LYS A 169 1.60 -7.01 13.54
C LYS A 169 0.68 -6.22 12.60
N ASN A 170 -0.62 -6.48 12.69
CA ASN A 170 -1.60 -5.82 11.84
C ASN A 170 -1.70 -4.32 12.11
N ILE A 171 -1.61 -3.90 13.38
CA ILE A 171 -1.55 -2.48 13.74
C ILE A 171 -0.34 -1.82 13.09
N VAL A 172 0.85 -2.36 13.27
CA VAL A 172 2.09 -1.80 12.74
C VAL A 172 2.08 -1.80 11.20
N ALA A 173 1.77 -2.95 10.59
CA ALA A 173 1.72 -3.05 9.13
C ALA A 173 0.62 -2.15 8.54
N GLY A 174 -0.58 -2.14 9.13
CA GLY A 174 -1.69 -1.29 8.68
C GLY A 174 -1.34 0.19 8.69
N ILE A 175 -0.70 0.69 9.75
CA ILE A 175 -0.25 2.09 9.84
C ILE A 175 0.82 2.39 8.78
N VAL A 176 1.86 1.55 8.67
CA VAL A 176 2.96 1.75 7.71
C VAL A 176 2.44 1.73 6.28
N TYR A 177 1.61 0.76 5.94
CA TYR A 177 1.05 0.65 4.59
C TYR A 177 0.07 1.78 4.27
N CYS A 178 -0.78 2.19 5.21
CA CYS A 178 -1.68 3.32 5.02
C CYS A 178 -0.92 4.62 4.80
N LEU A 179 0.05 4.94 5.64
CA LEU A 179 0.82 6.18 5.52
C LEU A 179 1.70 6.21 4.27
N THR A 180 2.26 5.09 3.86
CA THR A 180 3.10 5.02 2.65
C THR A 180 2.31 4.91 1.33
N GLU A 181 0.97 4.98 1.35
CA GLU A 181 0.17 5.28 0.15
C GLU A 181 0.30 6.75 -0.26
N PHE A 182 0.64 7.64 0.68
CA PHE A 182 0.90 9.04 0.36
C PHE A 182 2.30 9.21 -0.21
N ASN A 183 2.42 9.75 -1.42
CA ASN A 183 3.69 9.91 -2.15
C ASN A 183 4.75 10.70 -1.39
N THR A 184 4.35 11.53 -0.43
CA THR A 184 5.24 12.33 0.43
C THR A 184 5.81 11.52 1.60
N ILE A 185 5.29 10.32 1.88
CA ILE A 185 5.70 9.48 3.02
C ILE A 185 6.34 8.19 2.50
N LYS A 186 7.57 7.93 2.88
CA LYS A 186 8.33 6.71 2.56
C LYS A 186 8.50 5.81 3.75
N ASP A 187 8.66 6.42 4.93
CA ASP A 187 8.99 5.76 6.18
C ASP A 187 8.11 6.29 7.31
N VAL A 188 7.96 5.48 8.35
CA VAL A 188 7.18 5.80 9.55
C VAL A 188 8.03 5.55 10.79
N LYS A 189 8.02 6.47 11.72
CA LYS A 189 8.59 6.33 13.07
C LYS A 189 7.49 6.46 14.10
N PHE A 190 7.43 5.52 15.04
CA PHE A 190 6.41 5.47 16.08
C PHE A 190 6.88 6.12 17.38
N LEU A 191 6.00 6.93 17.96
CA LEU A 191 6.07 7.37 19.34
C LEU A 191 4.79 6.94 20.06
N ILE A 192 4.88 6.71 21.35
CA ILE A 192 3.71 6.47 22.23
C ILE A 192 3.85 7.39 23.45
N ASP A 193 2.85 8.25 23.65
CA ASP A 193 2.88 9.31 24.68
C ASP A 193 4.19 10.12 24.63
N GLY A 194 4.61 10.53 23.43
CA GLY A 194 5.81 11.31 23.17
C GLY A 194 7.12 10.55 23.30
N ARG A 195 7.12 9.23 23.46
CA ARG A 195 8.32 8.41 23.70
C ARG A 195 8.57 7.42 22.59
N GLU A 196 9.84 7.32 22.17
CA GLU A 196 10.30 6.25 21.30
C GLU A 196 10.17 4.90 22.02
N GLN A 197 9.82 3.87 21.25
CA GLN A 197 9.74 2.49 21.70
C GLN A 197 10.83 1.66 21.03
N GLU A 198 11.46 0.75 21.75
CA GLU A 198 12.38 -0.24 21.15
C GLU A 198 11.59 -1.40 20.53
N SER A 199 10.61 -1.91 21.27
CA SER A 199 9.72 -2.96 20.82
C SER A 199 8.32 -2.77 21.39
N LEU A 200 7.32 -3.30 20.73
CA LEU A 200 5.97 -3.36 21.24
C LEU A 200 5.76 -4.61 22.12
N LYS A 201 4.55 -4.77 22.65
CA LYS A 201 4.16 -5.76 23.67
C LYS A 201 4.49 -7.21 23.31
N PHE A 202 4.38 -7.59 22.04
CA PHE A 202 4.64 -8.95 21.54
C PHE A 202 5.92 -9.07 20.73
N GLY A 203 6.80 -8.08 20.79
CA GLY A 203 8.15 -8.15 20.26
C GLY A 203 8.35 -7.61 18.85
N THR A 204 7.37 -6.87 18.31
CA THR A 204 7.60 -6.14 17.06
C THR A 204 8.61 -5.02 17.31
N ASP A 205 9.77 -5.10 16.62
CA ASP A 205 10.82 -4.07 16.69
C ASP A 205 10.34 -2.79 16.00
N VAL A 206 10.20 -1.70 16.77
CA VAL A 206 9.81 -0.37 16.29
C VAL A 206 10.87 0.68 16.60
N SER A 207 12.08 0.24 16.97
CA SER A 207 13.21 1.12 17.29
C SER A 207 13.73 1.92 16.09
N LYS A 208 13.52 1.37 14.89
CA LYS A 208 13.95 1.95 13.62
C LYS A 208 12.77 2.54 12.85
N VAL A 209 13.06 3.33 11.84
CA VAL A 209 12.05 3.74 10.86
C VAL A 209 11.54 2.51 10.10
N MET A 210 10.23 2.45 9.90
CA MET A 210 9.56 1.34 9.24
C MET A 210 9.05 1.76 7.88
N SER A 211 9.20 0.87 6.91
CA SER A 211 8.78 1.08 5.53
C SER A 211 8.20 -0.20 4.96
N ARG A 212 7.61 -0.12 3.78
CA ARG A 212 7.17 -1.34 3.06
C ARG A 212 8.30 -2.32 2.79
N GLU A 213 9.56 -1.89 2.83
CA GLU A 213 10.72 -2.75 2.56
C GLU A 213 11.08 -3.65 3.76
N ASN A 214 10.77 -3.21 4.99
CA ASN A 214 11.17 -3.91 6.21
C ASN A 214 10.01 -4.42 7.09
N ILE A 215 8.76 -4.09 6.75
CA ILE A 215 7.56 -4.59 7.44
C ILE A 215 6.86 -5.65 6.59
N LEU A 216 6.52 -6.78 7.23
CA LEU A 216 5.77 -7.86 6.59
C LEU A 216 4.26 -7.61 6.69
N ILE A 217 3.54 -7.85 5.60
CA ILE A 217 2.06 -7.80 5.55
C ILE A 217 1.52 -9.17 5.16
N ASN A 218 0.45 -9.60 5.82
CA ASN A 218 -0.22 -10.88 5.57
C ASN A 218 0.77 -12.06 5.51
N SER A 219 1.63 -12.14 6.52
CA SER A 219 2.67 -13.15 6.67
C SER A 219 2.60 -13.78 8.07
N ASP A 220 2.92 -15.06 8.19
CA ASP A 220 2.99 -15.74 9.49
C ASP A 220 4.18 -15.26 10.35
N LYS A 221 5.18 -14.62 9.72
CA LYS A 221 6.35 -14.12 10.42
C LYS A 221 6.10 -12.74 11.02
N VAL A 222 6.78 -12.46 12.14
CA VAL A 222 6.69 -11.16 12.82
C VAL A 222 7.65 -10.15 12.22
N ASN A 223 8.90 -10.53 12.03
CA ASN A 223 9.96 -9.65 11.55
C ASN A 223 10.67 -10.24 10.34
N LEU A 224 11.13 -9.37 9.45
CA LEU A 224 11.99 -9.76 8.34
C LEU A 224 13.38 -10.15 8.88
N ALA A 225 13.90 -11.29 8.48
CA ALA A 225 15.22 -11.74 8.89
C ALA A 225 16.33 -10.86 8.29
N GLU A 226 17.46 -10.77 8.97
CA GLU A 226 18.61 -9.99 8.49
C GLU A 226 19.09 -10.50 7.13
N LYS A 227 19.37 -9.60 6.18
CA LYS A 227 19.80 -9.89 4.79
C LYS A 227 18.76 -10.59 3.91
N VAL A 228 17.55 -10.79 4.40
CA VAL A 228 16.42 -11.26 3.60
C VAL A 228 15.70 -10.02 3.03
N LYS A 229 15.33 -10.07 1.77
CA LYS A 229 14.47 -9.10 1.11
C LYS A 229 13.06 -9.67 0.96
N LYS A 230 12.09 -8.81 0.71
CA LYS A 230 10.72 -9.23 0.45
C LYS A 230 10.14 -8.51 -0.75
N VAL A 231 9.11 -9.09 -1.31
CA VAL A 231 8.17 -8.44 -2.25
C VAL A 231 6.76 -8.69 -1.77
N ASP A 232 5.86 -7.76 -2.06
CA ASP A 232 4.42 -7.91 -1.80
C ASP A 232 3.75 -8.41 -3.07
N VAL A 233 3.30 -9.65 -3.04
CA VAL A 233 2.60 -10.29 -4.16
C VAL A 233 1.10 -10.16 -3.94
N TYR A 234 0.40 -9.53 -4.86
CA TYR A 234 -1.04 -9.31 -4.75
C TYR A 234 -1.83 -10.53 -5.22
N ARG A 235 -2.77 -10.99 -4.37
CA ARG A 235 -3.61 -12.17 -4.61
C ARG A 235 -5.06 -11.84 -4.31
N TYR A 236 -5.97 -12.59 -4.92
CA TYR A 236 -7.39 -12.47 -4.66
C TYR A 236 -7.81 -13.33 -3.47
N LYS A 237 -8.74 -12.80 -2.68
CA LYS A 237 -9.39 -13.50 -1.59
C LYS A 237 -10.90 -13.28 -1.65
N TYR A 238 -11.65 -14.37 -1.56
CA TYR A 238 -13.10 -14.32 -1.43
C TYR A 238 -13.50 -14.30 0.04
N LEU A 239 -14.30 -13.31 0.43
CA LEU A 239 -14.92 -13.22 1.75
C LEU A 239 -16.40 -13.63 1.63
N ASP A 240 -16.81 -14.65 2.34
CA ASP A 240 -18.21 -15.10 2.53
C ASP A 240 -19.12 -15.08 1.27
N GLY A 241 -18.55 -15.37 0.12
CA GLY A 241 -19.25 -15.64 -1.14
C GLY A 241 -19.60 -14.44 -2.01
N GLU A 242 -19.60 -13.21 -1.51
CA GLU A 242 -20.01 -12.02 -2.29
C GLU A 242 -18.90 -10.97 -2.48
N ASN A 243 -18.00 -10.83 -1.52
CA ASN A 243 -16.92 -9.85 -1.59
C ASN A 243 -15.60 -10.51 -1.99
N GLU A 244 -15.02 -10.05 -3.08
CA GLU A 244 -13.68 -10.41 -3.52
C GLU A 244 -12.76 -9.19 -3.36
N TYR A 245 -11.60 -9.41 -2.76
CA TYR A 245 -10.57 -8.40 -2.58
C TYR A 245 -9.23 -8.86 -3.13
N ILE A 246 -8.45 -7.92 -3.64
CA ILE A 246 -7.04 -8.12 -3.96
C ILE A 246 -6.19 -7.61 -2.80
N LEU A 247 -5.34 -8.47 -2.24
CA LEU A 247 -4.54 -8.22 -1.04
C LEU A 247 -3.06 -8.46 -1.30
N PRO A 248 -2.16 -7.67 -0.68
CA PRO A 248 -0.72 -7.93 -0.67
C PRO A 248 -0.34 -9.04 0.31
N PHE A 249 0.59 -9.90 -0.09
CA PHE A 249 1.23 -10.91 0.75
C PHE A 249 2.74 -10.78 0.65
N SER A 250 3.42 -10.55 1.77
CA SER A 250 4.87 -10.47 1.78
C SER A 250 5.50 -11.84 1.55
N ILE A 251 6.29 -11.96 0.49
CA ILE A 251 7.07 -13.15 0.16
C ILE A 251 8.55 -12.79 0.26
N GLU A 252 9.27 -13.53 1.09
CA GLU A 252 10.70 -13.35 1.30
C GLU A 252 11.53 -13.98 0.17
N TYR A 253 12.64 -13.35 -0.17
CA TYR A 253 13.60 -13.89 -1.12
C TYR A 253 15.04 -13.52 -0.77
N ILE A 254 16.00 -14.27 -1.33
CA ILE A 254 17.44 -14.07 -1.11
C ILE A 254 18.15 -14.22 -2.45
N GLY A 255 19.16 -13.36 -2.69
CA GLY A 255 20.10 -13.57 -3.80
C GLY A 255 19.55 -13.29 -5.21
N VAL A 256 18.41 -12.60 -5.33
CA VAL A 256 17.88 -12.18 -6.63
C VAL A 256 18.48 -10.82 -7.00
N GLU A 257 19.08 -10.74 -8.18
CA GLU A 257 19.58 -9.49 -8.78
C GLU A 257 18.39 -8.59 -9.16
N GLU A 258 18.55 -7.28 -9.05
CA GLU A 258 17.47 -6.31 -9.23
C GLU A 258 16.83 -6.39 -10.63
N GLU A 259 17.65 -6.60 -11.67
CA GLU A 259 17.17 -6.76 -13.04
C GLU A 259 16.32 -8.03 -13.26
N LYS A 260 16.51 -9.06 -12.42
CA LYS A 260 15.74 -10.32 -12.46
C LYS A 260 14.51 -10.31 -11.55
N LEU A 261 14.37 -9.27 -10.72
CA LEU A 261 13.29 -9.19 -9.75
C LEU A 261 11.90 -9.27 -10.41
N PRO A 262 11.58 -8.60 -11.54
CA PRO A 262 10.29 -8.75 -12.21
C PRO A 262 9.99 -10.19 -12.63
N THR A 263 11.01 -10.93 -13.11
CA THR A 263 10.85 -12.35 -13.49
C THR A 263 10.52 -13.22 -12.29
N GLU A 264 11.17 -12.98 -11.16
CA GLU A 264 10.91 -13.71 -9.93
C GLU A 264 9.53 -13.37 -9.35
N ILE A 265 9.12 -12.12 -9.41
CA ILE A 265 7.78 -11.67 -9.02
C ILE A 265 6.71 -12.40 -9.84
N VAL A 266 6.84 -12.46 -11.17
CA VAL A 266 5.88 -13.17 -12.03
C VAL A 266 5.83 -14.66 -11.70
N ARG A 267 6.97 -15.28 -11.40
CA ARG A 267 7.02 -16.66 -10.94
C ARG A 267 6.23 -16.85 -9.62
N MET A 268 6.40 -15.94 -8.67
CA MET A 268 5.65 -15.94 -7.41
C MET A 268 4.15 -15.74 -7.66
N LEU A 269 3.75 -14.81 -8.54
CA LEU A 269 2.36 -14.57 -8.90
C LEU A 269 1.70 -15.81 -9.52
N ALA A 270 2.40 -16.52 -10.40
CA ALA A 270 1.91 -17.71 -11.07
C ALA A 270 1.85 -18.95 -10.15
N THR A 271 2.57 -18.93 -9.01
CA THR A 271 2.53 -20.01 -8.03
C THR A 271 1.20 -20.01 -7.29
N LYS A 272 0.48 -21.14 -7.34
CA LYS A 272 -0.81 -21.28 -6.66
C LYS A 272 -0.63 -21.21 -5.13
N PRO A 273 -1.41 -20.37 -4.42
CA PRO A 273 -1.40 -20.35 -2.95
C PRO A 273 -1.84 -21.69 -2.36
N GLU A 274 -1.33 -22.01 -1.17
CA GLU A 274 -1.72 -23.20 -0.44
C GLU A 274 -3.06 -23.01 0.30
N GLU A 275 -3.36 -21.77 0.74
CA GLU A 275 -4.58 -21.43 1.45
C GLU A 275 -5.79 -21.47 0.52
N GLN A 276 -6.85 -22.16 0.96
CA GLN A 276 -8.04 -22.45 0.12
C GLN A 276 -8.81 -21.21 -0.36
N LYS A 277 -8.83 -20.15 0.43
CA LYS A 277 -9.59 -18.92 0.12
C LYS A 277 -8.77 -17.90 -0.68
N ILE A 278 -7.47 -18.14 -0.88
CA ILE A 278 -6.56 -17.24 -1.59
C ILE A 278 -6.29 -17.82 -2.98
N THR A 279 -6.42 -16.99 -4.00
CA THR A 279 -6.32 -17.42 -5.40
C THR A 279 -5.39 -16.52 -6.21
N THR A 280 -4.89 -17.05 -7.31
CA THR A 280 -4.26 -16.29 -8.38
C THR A 280 -5.07 -16.41 -9.67
N GLN A 281 -5.24 -15.30 -10.36
CA GLN A 281 -5.87 -15.29 -11.69
C GLN A 281 -4.85 -15.61 -12.79
N ILE A 282 -3.55 -15.52 -12.47
CA ILE A 282 -2.46 -15.78 -13.42
C ILE A 282 -2.54 -17.24 -13.89
N PRO A 283 -2.58 -17.49 -15.20
CA PRO A 283 -2.61 -18.85 -15.73
C PRO A 283 -1.37 -19.65 -15.37
N ASP A 284 -1.56 -20.94 -15.11
CA ASP A 284 -0.47 -21.86 -14.82
C ASP A 284 0.56 -21.93 -15.97
N GLY A 285 1.84 -21.93 -15.60
CA GLY A 285 2.95 -21.91 -16.55
C GLY A 285 3.24 -20.55 -17.20
N THR A 286 2.54 -19.47 -16.75
CA THR A 286 2.89 -18.09 -17.12
C THR A 286 4.27 -17.74 -16.56
N GLY A 287 5.12 -17.13 -17.40
CA GLY A 287 6.43 -16.63 -17.01
C GLY A 287 6.89 -15.53 -17.95
N LEU A 288 7.87 -14.75 -17.50
CA LEU A 288 8.54 -13.77 -18.34
C LEU A 288 9.65 -14.44 -19.17
N ILE A 289 9.76 -14.05 -20.43
CA ILE A 289 10.88 -14.32 -21.33
C ILE A 289 12.01 -13.35 -20.99
N ASP A 290 11.66 -12.05 -20.87
CA ASP A 290 12.55 -10.99 -20.44
C ASP A 290 11.74 -9.82 -19.83
N SER A 291 12.47 -8.90 -19.18
CA SER A 291 11.92 -7.63 -18.69
C SER A 291 12.98 -6.54 -18.72
N ARG A 292 12.57 -5.30 -18.86
CA ARG A 292 13.45 -4.12 -18.77
C ARG A 292 12.67 -2.89 -18.36
N VAL A 293 13.37 -1.94 -17.79
CA VAL A 293 12.84 -0.59 -17.54
C VAL A 293 13.31 0.33 -18.67
N ASP A 294 12.38 1.02 -19.30
CA ASP A 294 12.62 2.02 -20.32
C ASP A 294 11.99 3.34 -19.86
N ASN A 295 12.83 4.30 -19.44
CA ASN A 295 12.41 5.48 -18.69
C ASN A 295 11.60 5.12 -17.43
N SER A 296 10.31 5.49 -17.36
CA SER A 296 9.40 5.11 -16.27
C SER A 296 8.47 3.94 -16.61
N THR A 297 8.69 3.27 -17.75
CA THR A 297 7.88 2.15 -18.21
C THR A 297 8.59 0.82 -17.95
N LEU A 298 7.96 -0.08 -17.19
CA LEU A 298 8.39 -1.47 -17.04
C LEU A 298 7.84 -2.30 -18.20
N VAL A 299 8.71 -2.74 -19.10
CA VAL A 299 8.36 -3.64 -20.19
C VAL A 299 8.46 -5.09 -19.71
N LEU A 300 7.36 -5.82 -19.79
CA LEU A 300 7.22 -7.22 -19.40
C LEU A 300 6.91 -8.08 -20.64
N ASN A 301 7.82 -8.96 -21.04
CA ASN A 301 7.64 -9.85 -22.17
C ASN A 301 7.24 -11.24 -21.67
N PHE A 302 5.95 -11.56 -21.75
CA PHE A 302 5.41 -12.83 -21.28
C PHE A 302 5.52 -13.94 -22.35
N ASN A 303 5.57 -15.18 -21.89
CA ASN A 303 5.31 -16.32 -22.75
C ASN A 303 3.79 -16.42 -23.06
N LYS A 304 3.43 -17.17 -24.10
CA LYS A 304 2.04 -17.31 -24.56
C LYS A 304 1.06 -17.90 -23.53
N LYS A 305 1.55 -18.48 -22.43
CA LYS A 305 0.71 -19.06 -21.38
C LYS A 305 -0.11 -18.00 -20.66
N ILE A 306 0.31 -16.74 -20.66
CA ILE A 306 -0.49 -15.62 -20.11
C ILE A 306 -1.89 -15.53 -20.73
N LYS A 307 -2.09 -16.04 -21.96
CA LYS A 307 -3.39 -16.06 -22.67
C LYS A 307 -4.22 -17.34 -22.40
N SER A 308 -3.80 -18.25 -21.51
CA SER A 308 -4.44 -19.54 -21.27
C SER A 308 -5.59 -19.46 -20.26
N TYR A 309 -6.56 -18.59 -20.48
CA TYR A 309 -7.76 -18.37 -19.65
C TYR A 309 -8.93 -17.97 -20.54
N GLY A 310 -10.11 -17.75 -19.93
CA GLY A 310 -11.30 -17.16 -20.52
C GLY A 310 -12.08 -16.37 -19.48
N GLY A 311 -12.88 -15.41 -19.97
CA GLY A 311 -13.72 -14.53 -19.15
C GLY A 311 -13.08 -13.17 -18.84
N SER A 312 -13.82 -12.09 -19.13
CA SER A 312 -13.38 -10.71 -18.97
C SER A 312 -13.01 -10.36 -17.52
N ALA A 313 -13.75 -10.88 -16.54
CA ALA A 313 -13.42 -10.69 -15.12
C ALA A 313 -12.03 -11.26 -14.77
N ARG A 314 -11.70 -12.44 -15.31
CA ARG A 314 -10.39 -13.04 -15.10
C ARG A 314 -9.29 -12.27 -15.80
N GLU A 315 -9.54 -11.75 -17.01
CA GLU A 315 -8.58 -10.88 -17.73
C GLU A 315 -8.25 -9.64 -16.91
N ALA A 316 -9.27 -8.93 -16.42
CA ALA A 316 -9.09 -7.80 -15.52
C ALA A 316 -8.33 -8.19 -14.24
N GLY A 317 -8.65 -9.34 -13.67
CA GLY A 317 -7.97 -9.89 -12.50
C GLY A 317 -6.47 -10.15 -12.72
N ILE A 318 -6.10 -10.71 -13.87
CA ILE A 318 -4.70 -10.94 -14.28
C ILE A 318 -3.96 -9.60 -14.34
N LEU A 319 -4.51 -8.62 -15.05
CA LEU A 319 -3.91 -7.30 -15.19
C LEU A 319 -3.75 -6.60 -13.84
N ASN A 320 -4.78 -6.60 -13.01
CA ASN A 320 -4.72 -6.02 -11.67
C ASN A 320 -3.61 -6.66 -10.82
N GLN A 321 -3.52 -8.00 -10.80
CA GLN A 321 -2.47 -8.69 -10.04
C GLN A 321 -1.07 -8.26 -10.50
N ILE A 322 -0.85 -8.18 -11.81
CA ILE A 322 0.43 -7.74 -12.37
C ILE A 322 0.70 -6.29 -11.97
N LEU A 323 -0.24 -5.37 -12.22
CA LEU A 323 -0.04 -3.95 -12.02
C LEU A 323 0.18 -3.58 -10.55
N TYR A 324 -0.66 -4.09 -9.62
CA TYR A 324 -0.48 -3.84 -8.19
C TYR A 324 0.83 -4.43 -7.67
N THR A 325 1.22 -5.60 -8.14
CA THR A 325 2.46 -6.22 -7.69
C THR A 325 3.69 -5.49 -8.25
N MET A 326 3.65 -5.05 -9.50
CA MET A 326 4.77 -4.32 -10.12
C MET A 326 4.93 -2.89 -9.62
N LYS A 327 3.87 -2.28 -9.05
CA LYS A 327 3.91 -0.93 -8.46
C LYS A 327 5.04 -0.71 -7.44
N GLN A 328 5.56 -1.78 -6.82
CA GLN A 328 6.69 -1.70 -5.89
C GLN A 328 8.07 -1.57 -6.56
N ILE A 329 8.15 -1.76 -7.88
CA ILE A 329 9.39 -1.53 -8.63
C ILE A 329 9.66 -0.02 -8.70
N LYS A 330 10.84 0.39 -8.24
CA LYS A 330 11.19 1.82 -8.13
C LYS A 330 11.32 2.47 -9.51
N GLY A 331 10.84 3.70 -9.61
CA GLY A 331 11.05 4.56 -10.77
C GLY A 331 10.13 4.27 -11.96
N ILE A 332 9.09 3.45 -11.79
CA ILE A 332 8.10 3.21 -12.84
C ILE A 332 6.74 3.84 -12.48
N ASP A 333 6.00 4.28 -13.48
CA ASP A 333 4.63 4.75 -13.37
C ASP A 333 3.66 4.00 -14.30
N ARG A 334 4.21 3.18 -15.23
CA ARG A 334 3.44 2.40 -16.18
C ARG A 334 4.09 1.07 -16.54
N VAL A 335 3.29 0.19 -17.12
CA VAL A 335 3.71 -1.13 -17.59
C VAL A 335 3.35 -1.29 -19.06
N LYS A 336 4.30 -1.80 -19.87
CA LYS A 336 4.07 -2.28 -21.22
C LYS A 336 4.14 -3.80 -21.22
N ILE A 337 3.12 -4.46 -21.76
CA ILE A 337 3.08 -5.91 -21.86
C ILE A 337 3.33 -6.33 -23.30
N LEU A 338 4.27 -7.26 -23.48
CA LEU A 338 4.52 -7.95 -24.74
C LEU A 338 4.23 -9.45 -24.55
N ILE A 339 3.84 -10.13 -25.62
CA ILE A 339 3.66 -11.59 -25.65
C ILE A 339 4.53 -12.18 -26.74
N GLU A 340 5.48 -13.04 -26.38
CA GLU A 340 6.49 -13.61 -27.31
C GLU A 340 7.21 -12.50 -28.10
N GLY A 341 7.51 -11.37 -27.44
CA GLY A 341 8.21 -10.21 -28.01
C GLY A 341 7.37 -9.31 -28.92
N LYS A 342 6.05 -9.47 -28.96
CA LYS A 342 5.13 -8.73 -29.83
C LYS A 342 4.06 -8.02 -29.04
N GLU A 343 3.60 -6.90 -29.58
CA GLU A 343 2.32 -6.31 -29.21
C GLU A 343 1.19 -7.22 -29.66
N ASP A 344 0.22 -7.44 -28.81
CA ASP A 344 -0.89 -8.37 -29.06
C ASP A 344 -2.13 -7.89 -28.27
N SER A 345 -3.22 -8.60 -28.36
CA SER A 345 -4.40 -8.41 -27.49
C SER A 345 -4.59 -9.64 -26.61
N LEU A 346 -5.13 -9.42 -25.42
CA LEU A 346 -5.55 -10.51 -24.55
C LEU A 346 -6.84 -11.17 -25.08
N PRO A 347 -7.19 -12.39 -24.66
CA PRO A 347 -8.31 -13.17 -25.20
C PRO A 347 -9.67 -12.46 -25.19
N GLU A 348 -9.95 -11.64 -24.19
CA GLU A 348 -11.22 -10.91 -24.05
C GLU A 348 -11.17 -9.50 -24.65
N GLY A 349 -10.08 -9.15 -25.33
CA GLY A 349 -9.97 -7.96 -26.16
C GLY A 349 -9.17 -6.81 -25.59
N THR A 350 -8.52 -6.94 -24.43
CA THR A 350 -7.63 -5.88 -23.95
C THR A 350 -6.47 -5.68 -24.91
N ASP A 351 -6.35 -4.48 -25.45
CA ASP A 351 -5.28 -4.05 -26.35
C ASP A 351 -4.00 -3.78 -25.54
N LEU A 352 -2.94 -4.55 -25.82
CA LEU A 352 -1.63 -4.40 -25.19
C LEU A 352 -0.66 -3.54 -26.04
N SER A 353 -1.12 -2.94 -27.14
CA SER A 353 -0.30 -2.03 -27.95
C SER A 353 0.03 -0.73 -27.21
N LYS A 354 -0.73 -0.40 -26.16
CA LYS A 354 -0.54 0.78 -25.33
C LYS A 354 0.11 0.43 -23.98
N GLU A 355 0.75 1.43 -23.37
CA GLU A 355 1.24 1.34 -21.99
C GLU A 355 0.06 1.45 -21.03
N ILE A 356 0.13 0.74 -19.91
CA ILE A 356 -0.91 0.71 -18.88
C ILE A 356 -0.39 1.47 -17.65
N MET A 357 -1.11 2.49 -17.22
CA MET A 357 -0.80 3.23 -16.00
C MET A 357 -0.91 2.34 -14.76
N LEU A 358 0.01 2.51 -13.82
CA LEU A 358 -0.10 1.84 -12.52
C LEU A 358 -1.32 2.37 -11.74
N PRO A 359 -2.11 1.48 -11.13
CA PRO A 359 -3.34 1.88 -10.45
C PRO A 359 -3.06 2.70 -9.19
N LEU A 360 -3.85 3.76 -8.98
CA LEU A 360 -3.79 4.60 -7.77
C LEU A 360 -4.76 4.14 -6.68
N GLN A 361 -5.82 3.43 -7.06
CA GLN A 361 -6.89 2.99 -6.16
C GLN A 361 -6.95 1.47 -6.14
N ILE A 362 -7.25 0.89 -4.98
CA ILE A 362 -7.37 -0.57 -4.80
C ILE A 362 -8.65 -0.91 -4.04
N ASN A 363 -9.37 -1.95 -4.48
CA ASN A 363 -10.62 -2.41 -3.85
C ASN A 363 -11.59 -1.26 -3.56
N LYS A 364 -11.72 -0.30 -4.48
CA LYS A 364 -12.50 0.92 -4.27
C LYS A 364 -13.94 0.61 -3.87
N LYS A 365 -14.41 1.25 -2.79
CA LYS A 365 -15.79 1.26 -2.34
C LYS A 365 -16.24 2.71 -2.10
N ASP A 366 -17.44 3.01 -2.52
CA ASP A 366 -18.05 4.34 -2.27
C ASP A 366 -18.72 4.35 -0.90
N ILE A 367 -17.90 4.29 0.15
CA ILE A 367 -18.24 4.49 1.55
C ILE A 367 -17.59 5.79 2.05
N MET A 368 -18.24 6.47 2.97
CA MET A 368 -17.77 7.73 3.57
C MET A 368 -17.21 7.52 4.95
#